data_c890f951dd4fd070677b53d8b9c7102c
#
_entry.id   c890f951dd4fd070677b53d8b9c7102c
#
_cell.length_a   1.000
_cell.length_b   1.000
_cell.length_c   1.000
_cell.angle_alpha   90.00
_cell.angle_beta   90.00
_cell.angle_gamma   90.00
#
_symmetry.space_group_name_H-M   'P 1'
#
loop_
_entity.id
_entity.type
_entity.pdbx_description
1 polymer ?
#
loop_
_entity_poly.entity_id
_entity_poly.type
_entity_poly.pdbx_seq_one_letter_code
_entity_poly.pdbx_strand_id
1 'polypeptide(L)'
;DFYLVNSSFQYFPGVPLFHSKDLINWEQIGHCLTRPSQLPLHDAGPWGGIYAPTIRYNDGTFYMITTNVSDKGNFLVHTTDPRGEWSEPVWLKQGGIDPSLYFEDGKCYLVSNPGVGIYLCEINPKTGEQLNESKRIWNGTGGRHPEGPHIYKKDGWYYLLISEGGTEYGHKVTIA
;
A
#
# COMPACT_ATOMS: atom_id res chain seq x y z
N ASP A 1 4.31 17.02 9.28
CA ASP A 1 5.35 16.06 8.86
C ASP A 1 4.82 15.21 7.72
N PHE A 2 5.67 14.88 6.76
CA PHE A 2 5.37 14.09 5.58
C PHE A 2 6.24 12.82 5.57
N TYR A 3 5.67 11.73 5.13
CA TYR A 3 6.36 10.44 5.04
C TYR A 3 6.21 9.88 3.63
N LEU A 4 7.26 9.24 3.12
CA LEU A 4 7.30 8.63 1.81
C LEU A 4 7.94 7.26 1.90
N VAL A 5 7.37 6.31 1.18
CA VAL A 5 7.84 4.94 1.07
C VAL A 5 7.96 4.53 -0.39
N ASN A 6 8.90 3.64 -0.71
CA ASN A 6 9.14 3.16 -2.06
C ASN A 6 9.18 1.63 -2.14
N SER A 7 8.88 1.09 -3.32
CA SER A 7 9.12 -0.30 -3.67
C SER A 7 10.58 -0.68 -3.44
N SER A 8 10.84 -1.89 -2.99
CA SER A 8 12.21 -2.40 -2.80
C SER A 8 12.48 -3.70 -3.56
N PHE A 9 11.50 -4.24 -4.25
CA PHE A 9 11.61 -5.48 -5.04
C PHE A 9 12.29 -6.60 -4.24
N GLN A 10 13.34 -7.20 -4.78
CA GLN A 10 14.13 -8.27 -4.14
C GLN A 10 15.21 -7.77 -3.16
N TYR A 11 15.31 -6.47 -2.94
CA TYR A 11 16.36 -5.90 -2.09
C TYR A 11 15.99 -5.87 -0.60
N PHE A 12 16.97 -6.13 0.25
CA PHE A 12 16.86 -6.10 1.70
C PHE A 12 17.89 -5.08 2.30
N PRO A 13 17.52 -4.24 3.29
CA PRO A 13 16.19 -4.11 3.91
C PRO A 13 15.15 -3.56 2.96
N GLY A 14 13.87 -3.89 3.21
CA GLY A 14 12.77 -3.53 2.33
C GLY A 14 12.01 -2.28 2.77
N VAL A 15 11.40 -1.62 1.78
CA VAL A 15 10.58 -0.43 1.93
C VAL A 15 11.33 0.71 2.64
N PRO A 16 12.23 1.41 1.95
CA PRO A 16 12.89 2.59 2.51
C PRO A 16 11.85 3.64 2.90
N LEU A 17 12.07 4.25 4.05
CA LEU A 17 11.19 5.23 4.66
C LEU A 17 11.88 6.57 4.75
N PHE A 18 11.23 7.60 4.24
CA PHE A 18 11.72 8.98 4.22
C PHE A 18 10.76 9.88 4.99
N HIS A 19 11.32 10.93 5.57
CA HIS A 19 10.62 11.97 6.29
C HIS A 19 10.95 13.35 5.73
N SER A 20 9.97 14.24 5.68
CA SER A 20 10.13 15.64 5.32
C SER A 20 9.20 16.54 6.16
N LYS A 21 9.60 17.79 6.32
CA LYS A 21 8.76 18.84 6.93
C LYS A 21 8.19 19.82 5.89
N ASP A 22 8.73 19.80 4.68
CA ASP A 22 8.45 20.82 3.66
C ASP A 22 8.17 20.24 2.24
N LEU A 23 8.20 18.90 2.08
CA LEU A 23 8.06 18.18 0.81
C LEU A 23 9.21 18.40 -0.20
N ILE A 24 10.24 19.17 0.17
CA ILE A 24 11.39 19.48 -0.66
C ILE A 24 12.63 18.76 -0.15
N ASN A 25 12.89 18.87 1.15
CA ASN A 25 14.04 18.26 1.81
C ASN A 25 13.61 16.95 2.47
N TRP A 26 14.17 15.83 2.00
CA TRP A 26 13.85 14.48 2.47
C TRP A 26 15.05 13.83 3.14
N GLU A 27 14.82 13.27 4.32
CA GLU A 27 15.76 12.45 5.05
C GLU A 27 15.30 10.99 5.01
N GLN A 28 16.18 10.06 4.62
CA GLN A 28 15.91 8.64 4.82
C GLN A 28 16.07 8.31 6.30
N ILE A 29 14.99 7.90 6.96
CA ILE A 29 14.97 7.65 8.40
C ILE A 29 15.04 6.17 8.76
N GLY A 30 15.04 5.27 7.77
CA GLY A 30 15.13 3.83 7.96
C GLY A 30 14.41 3.03 6.88
N HIS A 31 13.93 1.86 7.29
CA HIS A 31 13.15 0.94 6.44
C HIS A 31 12.02 0.34 7.29
N CYS A 32 10.89 0.08 6.66
CA CYS A 32 9.75 -0.57 7.34
C CYS A 32 9.96 -2.08 7.54
N LEU A 33 10.75 -2.73 6.68
CA LEU A 33 10.97 -4.18 6.68
C LEU A 33 12.47 -4.45 6.88
N THR A 34 12.85 -4.78 8.11
CA THR A 34 14.25 -4.94 8.52
C THR A 34 14.60 -6.33 9.02
N ARG A 35 13.61 -7.24 9.09
CA ARG A 35 13.81 -8.62 9.56
C ARG A 35 13.42 -9.63 8.47
N PRO A 36 14.13 -10.75 8.36
CA PRO A 36 13.79 -11.82 7.40
C PRO A 36 12.36 -12.38 7.57
N SER A 37 11.82 -12.36 8.80
CA SER A 37 10.44 -12.77 9.09
C SER A 37 9.39 -11.87 8.43
N GLN A 38 9.71 -10.58 8.27
CA GLN A 38 8.83 -9.61 7.60
C GLN A 38 8.93 -9.69 6.07
N LEU A 39 10.04 -10.19 5.54
CA LEU A 39 10.43 -10.04 4.15
C LEU A 39 11.04 -11.34 3.59
N PRO A 40 10.23 -12.39 3.37
CA PRO A 40 10.68 -13.61 2.71
C PRO A 40 10.93 -13.32 1.22
N LEU A 41 12.21 -13.25 0.82
CA LEU A 41 12.66 -12.93 -0.55
C LEU A 41 13.41 -14.08 -1.24
N HIS A 42 13.49 -15.26 -0.63
CA HIS A 42 14.30 -16.39 -1.13
C HIS A 42 13.92 -16.84 -2.55
N ASP A 43 12.64 -16.65 -2.94
CA ASP A 43 12.14 -16.98 -4.27
C ASP A 43 11.96 -15.74 -5.17
N ALA A 44 12.35 -14.56 -4.71
CA ALA A 44 12.21 -13.32 -5.46
C ALA A 44 13.29 -13.22 -6.54
N GLY A 45 12.89 -13.45 -7.80
CA GLY A 45 13.72 -13.15 -8.96
C GLY A 45 13.76 -11.66 -9.30
N PRO A 46 14.45 -11.29 -10.38
CA PRO A 46 14.42 -9.91 -10.89
C PRO A 46 12.99 -9.43 -11.08
N TRP A 47 12.70 -8.21 -10.59
CA TRP A 47 11.36 -7.58 -10.59
C TRP A 47 10.31 -8.29 -9.72
N GLY A 48 10.68 -9.29 -8.92
CA GLY A 48 9.84 -9.88 -7.87
C GLY A 48 9.98 -9.17 -6.53
N GLY A 49 9.37 -9.75 -5.48
CA GLY A 49 9.44 -9.24 -4.11
C GLY A 49 8.44 -8.11 -3.84
N ILE A 50 8.90 -6.98 -3.31
CA ILE A 50 8.07 -5.92 -2.77
C ILE A 50 7.72 -4.86 -3.80
N TYR A 51 6.43 -4.77 -4.14
CA TYR A 51 5.86 -3.78 -5.04
C TYR A 51 5.46 -2.51 -4.30
N ALA A 52 4.64 -1.66 -4.92
CA ALA A 52 4.30 -0.33 -4.42
C ALA A 52 3.72 -0.34 -3.00
N PRO A 53 4.38 0.27 -2.02
CA PRO A 53 3.88 0.43 -0.67
C PRO A 53 3.04 1.69 -0.54
N THR A 54 2.15 1.68 0.46
CA THR A 54 1.45 2.88 0.95
C THR A 54 1.68 3.02 2.45
N ILE A 55 1.90 4.25 2.92
CA ILE A 55 1.94 4.57 4.35
C ILE A 55 0.71 5.41 4.72
N ARG A 56 0.10 5.10 5.86
CA ARG A 56 -1.01 5.86 6.47
C ARG A 56 -0.79 6.00 7.96
N TYR A 57 -1.20 7.15 8.48
CA TYR A 57 -1.27 7.40 9.91
C TYR A 57 -2.73 7.46 10.34
N ASN A 58 -3.06 6.73 11.38
CA ASN A 58 -4.39 6.77 11.99
C ASN A 58 -4.29 6.53 13.50
N ASP A 59 -4.85 7.43 14.29
CA ASP A 59 -5.00 7.32 15.74
C ASP A 59 -3.72 6.84 16.45
N GLY A 60 -2.63 7.58 16.28
CA GLY A 60 -1.33 7.29 16.93
C GLY A 60 -0.52 6.17 16.30
N THR A 61 -1.01 5.52 15.24
CA THR A 61 -0.36 4.37 14.61
C THR A 61 -0.06 4.65 13.14
N PHE A 62 1.16 4.33 12.72
CA PHE A 62 1.56 4.25 11.32
C PHE A 62 1.31 2.84 10.80
N TYR A 63 0.71 2.75 9.63
CA TYR A 63 0.48 1.51 8.89
C TYR A 63 1.21 1.62 7.55
N MET A 64 2.09 0.67 7.26
CA MET A 64 2.66 0.49 5.92
C MET A 64 2.07 -0.79 5.34
N ILE A 65 1.51 -0.70 4.15
CA ILE A 65 0.92 -1.81 3.41
C ILE A 65 1.59 -1.96 2.05
N THR A 66 1.82 -3.18 1.61
CA THR A 66 2.45 -3.48 0.32
C THR A 66 2.08 -4.88 -0.16
N THR A 67 2.61 -5.27 -1.32
CA THR A 67 2.48 -6.62 -1.90
C THR A 67 3.85 -7.27 -2.00
N ASN A 68 4.01 -8.48 -1.48
CA ASN A 68 5.10 -9.37 -1.89
C ASN A 68 4.59 -10.28 -3.02
N VAL A 69 4.92 -9.95 -4.27
CA VAL A 69 4.45 -10.70 -5.44
C VAL A 69 5.11 -12.07 -5.59
N SER A 70 6.18 -12.33 -4.84
CA SER A 70 6.92 -13.61 -4.85
C SER A 70 6.51 -14.55 -3.72
N ASP A 71 5.57 -14.14 -2.84
CA ASP A 71 5.11 -14.93 -1.70
C ASP A 71 3.58 -14.80 -1.52
N LYS A 72 3.11 -14.43 -0.34
CA LYS A 72 1.68 -14.48 0.05
C LYS A 72 0.83 -13.30 -0.41
N GLY A 73 1.39 -12.34 -1.15
CA GLY A 73 0.65 -11.19 -1.66
C GLY A 73 0.62 -10.01 -0.69
N ASN A 74 -0.57 -9.45 -0.45
CA ASN A 74 -0.73 -8.24 0.34
C ASN A 74 -0.54 -8.47 1.84
N PHE A 75 0.19 -7.57 2.48
CA PHE A 75 0.36 -7.54 3.93
C PHE A 75 0.57 -6.11 4.43
N LEU A 76 0.35 -5.91 5.72
CA LEU A 76 0.70 -4.67 6.40
C LEU A 76 1.60 -4.92 7.61
N VAL A 77 2.38 -3.89 7.96
CA VAL A 77 3.09 -3.76 9.23
C VAL A 77 2.72 -2.43 9.86
N HIS A 78 2.83 -2.31 11.17
CA HIS A 78 2.47 -1.10 11.88
C HIS A 78 3.46 -0.76 12.99
N THR A 79 3.50 0.51 13.39
CA THR A 79 4.29 1.02 14.52
C THR A 79 3.69 2.30 15.07
N THR A 80 4.02 2.65 16.29
CA THR A 80 3.73 3.97 16.87
C THR A 80 4.89 4.97 16.68
N ASP A 81 6.08 4.48 16.36
CA ASP A 81 7.28 5.27 16.05
C ASP A 81 7.85 4.84 14.71
N PRO A 82 7.76 5.66 13.65
CA PRO A 82 8.25 5.28 12.33
C PRO A 82 9.78 5.11 12.26
N ARG A 83 10.54 5.65 13.23
CA ARG A 83 11.99 5.44 13.36
C ARG A 83 12.35 4.17 14.15
N GLY A 84 11.35 3.58 14.82
CA GLY A 84 11.50 2.38 15.64
C GLY A 84 11.24 1.09 14.87
N GLU A 85 10.96 0.04 15.63
CA GLU A 85 10.62 -1.27 15.06
C GLU A 85 9.19 -1.28 14.52
N TRP A 86 9.02 -1.93 13.37
CA TRP A 86 7.73 -2.24 12.77
C TRP A 86 7.28 -3.66 13.18
N SER A 87 5.99 -3.88 13.28
CA SER A 87 5.41 -5.17 13.66
C SER A 87 5.80 -6.32 12.73
N GLU A 88 5.49 -7.55 13.12
CA GLU A 88 5.44 -8.68 12.18
C GLU A 88 4.31 -8.46 11.15
N PRO A 89 4.40 -9.10 9.97
CA PRO A 89 3.42 -8.94 8.90
C PRO A 89 2.04 -9.44 9.28
N VAL A 90 1.04 -8.64 9.01
CA VAL A 90 -0.36 -9.05 9.03
C VAL A 90 -0.78 -9.30 7.58
N TRP A 91 -0.90 -10.57 7.21
CA TRP A 91 -1.25 -10.99 5.84
C TRP A 91 -2.74 -10.81 5.56
N LEU A 92 -3.06 -10.39 4.33
CA LEU A 92 -4.42 -10.00 3.94
C LEU A 92 -4.99 -10.97 2.90
N LYS A 93 -6.30 -11.21 2.98
CA LYS A 93 -7.01 -12.11 2.06
C LYS A 93 -7.24 -11.48 0.68
N GLN A 94 -7.58 -10.17 0.62
CA GLN A 94 -7.77 -9.50 -0.65
C GLN A 94 -6.43 -9.41 -1.39
N GLY A 95 -6.34 -10.06 -2.51
CA GLY A 95 -5.14 -10.11 -3.35
C GLY A 95 -4.98 -8.90 -4.26
N GLY A 96 -4.12 -9.06 -5.27
CA GLY A 96 -3.76 -8.03 -6.22
C GLY A 96 -2.51 -7.27 -5.81
N ILE A 97 -2.28 -6.12 -6.43
CA ILE A 97 -1.11 -5.26 -6.19
C ILE A 97 -1.54 -3.88 -5.73
N ASP A 98 -0.56 -3.07 -5.34
CA ASP A 98 -0.70 -1.65 -4.99
C ASP A 98 -1.79 -1.40 -3.93
N PRO A 99 -1.75 -2.09 -2.79
CA PRO A 99 -2.76 -1.90 -1.77
C PRO A 99 -2.62 -0.54 -1.09
N SER A 100 -3.76 0.06 -0.73
CA SER A 100 -3.78 1.20 0.18
C SER A 100 -4.88 1.07 1.22
N LEU A 101 -4.73 1.82 2.32
CA LEU A 101 -5.69 1.87 3.41
C LEU A 101 -6.38 3.23 3.44
N TYR A 102 -7.67 3.20 3.80
CA TYR A 102 -8.44 4.39 4.13
C TYR A 102 -9.16 4.18 5.45
N PHE A 103 -9.02 5.13 6.36
CA PHE A 103 -9.62 5.06 7.70
C PHE A 103 -10.72 6.10 7.84
N GLU A 104 -11.88 5.67 8.33
CA GLU A 104 -13.02 6.55 8.61
C GLU A 104 -13.96 5.91 9.66
N ASP A 105 -14.43 6.67 10.60
CA ASP A 105 -15.42 6.28 11.62
C ASP A 105 -15.06 4.96 12.34
N GLY A 106 -13.78 4.79 12.68
CA GLY A 106 -13.28 3.60 13.36
C GLY A 106 -13.13 2.37 12.47
N LYS A 107 -13.37 2.48 11.18
CA LYS A 107 -13.24 1.42 10.18
C LYS A 107 -11.96 1.58 9.37
N CYS A 108 -11.45 0.45 8.87
CA CYS A 108 -10.32 0.40 7.95
C CYS A 108 -10.77 -0.24 6.64
N TYR A 109 -10.61 0.48 5.55
CA TYR A 109 -10.92 0.01 4.20
C TYR A 109 -9.62 -0.28 3.45
N LEU A 110 -9.56 -1.45 2.84
CA LEU A 110 -8.49 -1.88 1.94
C LEU A 110 -8.94 -1.71 0.50
N VAL A 111 -8.14 -1.03 -0.30
CA VAL A 111 -8.29 -1.00 -1.76
C VAL A 111 -7.04 -1.59 -2.42
N SER A 112 -7.24 -2.34 -3.50
CA SER A 112 -6.14 -2.93 -4.29
C SER A 112 -6.62 -3.27 -5.70
N ASN A 113 -5.69 -3.64 -6.60
CA ASN A 113 -6.00 -4.14 -7.93
C ASN A 113 -5.71 -5.65 -8.03
N PRO A 114 -6.71 -6.53 -7.97
CA PRO A 114 -6.54 -7.96 -8.24
C PRO A 114 -6.52 -8.31 -9.74
N GLY A 115 -6.23 -7.36 -10.64
CA GLY A 115 -5.99 -7.56 -12.06
C GLY A 115 -7.01 -6.97 -13.03
N VAL A 116 -8.26 -6.77 -12.63
CA VAL A 116 -9.35 -6.34 -13.54
C VAL A 116 -10.14 -5.13 -13.02
N GLY A 117 -9.49 -4.26 -12.29
CA GLY A 117 -10.11 -3.06 -11.72
C GLY A 117 -9.80 -2.92 -10.23
N ILE A 118 -10.35 -1.91 -9.63
CA ILE A 118 -10.12 -1.55 -8.23
C ILE A 118 -11.21 -2.19 -7.36
N TYR A 119 -10.76 -2.88 -6.33
CA TYR A 119 -11.62 -3.55 -5.35
C TYR A 119 -11.43 -2.97 -3.97
N LEU A 120 -12.51 -2.95 -3.20
CA LEU A 120 -12.55 -2.46 -1.83
C LEU A 120 -13.21 -3.49 -0.92
N CYS A 121 -12.64 -3.67 0.27
CA CYS A 121 -13.28 -4.36 1.40
C CYS A 121 -12.95 -3.65 2.72
N GLU A 122 -13.71 -3.93 3.76
CA GLU A 122 -13.42 -3.56 5.13
C GLU A 122 -12.57 -4.65 5.78
N ILE A 123 -11.53 -4.25 6.52
CA ILE A 123 -10.64 -5.17 7.24
C ILE A 123 -10.46 -4.75 8.69
N ASN A 124 -10.07 -5.70 9.52
CA ASN A 124 -9.45 -5.42 10.81
C ASN A 124 -7.94 -5.27 10.61
N PRO A 125 -7.34 -4.07 10.74
CA PRO A 125 -5.92 -3.87 10.44
C PRO A 125 -4.97 -4.51 11.47
N LYS A 126 -5.48 -4.97 12.64
CA LYS A 126 -4.68 -5.66 13.65
C LYS A 126 -4.57 -7.16 13.39
N THR A 127 -5.59 -7.76 12.79
CA THR A 127 -5.66 -9.21 12.56
C THR A 127 -5.55 -9.61 11.10
N GLY A 128 -5.78 -8.66 10.16
CA GLY A 128 -5.89 -8.92 8.73
C GLY A 128 -7.23 -9.53 8.31
N GLU A 129 -8.16 -9.71 9.26
CA GLU A 129 -9.47 -10.28 8.97
C GLU A 129 -10.24 -9.38 8.01
N GLN A 130 -10.73 -9.97 6.93
CA GLN A 130 -11.63 -9.30 6.00
C GLN A 130 -13.07 -9.39 6.53
N LEU A 131 -13.70 -8.22 6.77
CA LEU A 131 -14.99 -8.11 7.46
C LEU A 131 -16.21 -8.15 6.54
N ASN A 132 -15.99 -7.94 5.23
CA ASN A 132 -17.02 -8.05 4.21
C ASN A 132 -16.46 -8.53 2.87
N GLU A 133 -17.32 -8.83 1.92
CA GLU A 133 -16.90 -9.22 0.58
C GLU A 133 -16.22 -8.07 -0.17
N SER A 134 -15.15 -8.39 -0.90
CA SER A 134 -14.49 -7.44 -1.80
C SER A 134 -15.43 -7.06 -2.94
N LYS A 135 -15.65 -5.77 -3.11
CA LYS A 135 -16.49 -5.22 -4.18
C LYS A 135 -15.63 -4.45 -5.16
N ARG A 136 -15.87 -4.69 -6.45
CA ARG A 136 -15.26 -3.86 -7.49
C ARG A 136 -15.94 -2.48 -7.48
N ILE A 137 -15.13 -1.43 -7.30
CA ILE A 137 -15.62 -0.06 -7.19
C ILE A 137 -15.36 0.77 -8.45
N TRP A 138 -14.31 0.43 -9.22
CA TRP A 138 -13.99 1.12 -10.47
C TRP A 138 -13.12 0.28 -11.41
N ASN A 139 -13.24 0.49 -12.73
CA ASN A 139 -12.42 -0.15 -13.75
C ASN A 139 -11.46 0.83 -14.44
N GLY A 140 -11.35 2.05 -13.93
CA GLY A 140 -10.63 3.11 -14.62
C GLY A 140 -11.43 3.75 -15.77
N THR A 141 -10.74 4.53 -16.57
CA THR A 141 -11.31 5.27 -17.72
C THR A 141 -11.21 4.51 -19.05
N GLY A 142 -10.81 3.24 -19.01
CA GLY A 142 -10.57 2.38 -20.18
C GLY A 142 -9.11 2.30 -20.59
N GLY A 143 -8.20 2.86 -19.79
CA GLY A 143 -6.75 2.65 -19.93
C GLY A 143 -6.35 1.22 -19.50
N ARG A 144 -5.16 0.80 -19.93
CA ARG A 144 -4.56 -0.47 -19.49
C ARG A 144 -4.14 -0.36 -18.03
N HIS A 145 -4.20 -1.47 -17.28
CA HIS A 145 -3.66 -1.60 -15.93
C HIS A 145 -4.13 -0.49 -14.97
N PRO A 146 -5.43 -0.44 -14.60
CA PRO A 146 -5.88 0.45 -13.53
C PRO A 146 -5.31 -0.03 -12.19
N GLU A 147 -4.37 0.71 -11.60
CA GLU A 147 -3.57 0.32 -10.43
C GLU A 147 -3.28 1.51 -9.52
N GLY A 148 -2.56 1.31 -8.40
CA GLY A 148 -2.18 2.38 -7.47
C GLY A 148 -3.37 3.12 -6.84
N PRO A 149 -4.41 2.42 -6.32
CA PRO A 149 -5.60 3.11 -5.84
C PRO A 149 -5.38 3.81 -4.51
N HIS A 150 -5.82 5.06 -4.40
CA HIS A 150 -5.85 5.82 -3.16
C HIS A 150 -7.20 6.52 -2.98
N ILE A 151 -7.82 6.34 -1.81
CA ILE A 151 -9.06 7.05 -1.45
C ILE A 151 -8.71 8.29 -0.63
N TYR A 152 -9.35 9.40 -0.98
CA TYR A 152 -9.32 10.66 -0.25
C TYR A 152 -10.74 11.16 -0.01
N LYS A 153 -10.94 11.90 1.10
CA LYS A 153 -12.18 12.63 1.36
C LYS A 153 -11.89 14.12 1.43
N LYS A 154 -12.65 14.89 0.68
CA LYS A 154 -12.58 16.35 0.69
C LYS A 154 -13.96 16.95 0.47
N ASP A 155 -14.34 17.92 1.27
CA ASP A 155 -15.60 18.67 1.17
C ASP A 155 -16.87 17.77 1.10
N GLY A 156 -16.84 16.64 1.83
CA GLY A 156 -17.93 15.65 1.87
C GLY A 156 -17.94 14.64 0.73
N TRP A 157 -17.04 14.77 -0.26
CA TRP A 157 -16.92 13.85 -1.40
C TRP A 157 -15.77 12.88 -1.21
N TYR A 158 -15.93 11.67 -1.73
CA TYR A 158 -14.84 10.69 -1.83
C TYR A 158 -14.25 10.74 -3.23
N TYR A 159 -12.92 10.71 -3.29
CA TYR A 159 -12.14 10.69 -4.52
C TYR A 159 -11.32 9.43 -4.56
N LEU A 160 -11.39 8.69 -5.65
CA LEU A 160 -10.54 7.54 -5.91
C LEU A 160 -9.50 7.93 -6.97
N LEU A 161 -8.25 8.03 -6.55
CA LEU A 161 -7.11 8.29 -7.43
C LEU A 161 -6.48 6.96 -7.83
N ILE A 162 -6.19 6.77 -9.13
CA ILE A 162 -5.50 5.58 -9.65
C ILE A 162 -4.48 5.95 -10.73
N SER A 163 -3.58 5.03 -11.02
CA SER A 163 -2.74 5.03 -12.24
C SER A 163 -3.38 4.18 -13.33
N GLU A 164 -3.26 4.60 -14.58
CA GLU A 164 -3.62 3.83 -15.77
C GLU A 164 -2.55 3.98 -16.84
N GLY A 165 -2.50 3.05 -17.79
CA GLY A 165 -1.60 3.08 -18.94
C GLY A 165 -0.37 2.17 -18.79
N GLY A 166 -0.16 1.59 -17.62
CA GLY A 166 1.04 0.79 -17.32
C GLY A 166 2.32 1.64 -17.33
N THR A 167 3.48 1.01 -17.47
CA THR A 167 4.79 1.67 -17.45
C THR A 167 5.21 2.23 -18.82
N GLU A 168 4.27 2.67 -19.64
CA GLU A 168 4.47 3.13 -21.02
C GLU A 168 4.06 4.60 -21.19
N TYR A 169 4.16 5.14 -22.41
CA TYR A 169 3.79 6.53 -22.74
C TYR A 169 2.34 6.92 -22.40
N GLY A 170 1.45 5.93 -22.32
CA GLY A 170 0.06 6.15 -21.92
C GLY A 170 -0.17 6.28 -20.41
N HIS A 171 0.89 6.20 -19.59
CA HIS A 171 0.80 6.30 -18.13
C HIS A 171 0.23 7.66 -17.71
N LYS A 172 -0.81 7.61 -16.89
CA LYS A 172 -1.50 8.80 -16.39
C LYS A 172 -2.15 8.53 -15.05
N VAL A 173 -2.35 9.58 -14.27
CA VAL A 173 -3.21 9.56 -13.08
C VAL A 173 -4.64 9.88 -13.49
N THR A 174 -5.60 9.11 -13.01
CA THR A 174 -7.03 9.37 -13.19
C THR A 174 -7.75 9.41 -11.86
N ILE A 175 -8.88 10.11 -11.81
CA ILE A 175 -9.65 10.35 -10.59
C ILE A 175 -11.14 10.16 -10.86
N ALA A 176 -11.85 9.56 -9.92
CA ALA A 176 -13.30 9.41 -9.89
C ALA A 176 -13.87 9.88 -8.57
#